data_b3f9ecd7866bed8a64a7560379d6a12d
#
_entry.id   b3f9ecd7866bed8a64a7560379d6a12d
#
_cell.length_a   1.000
_cell.length_b   1.000
_cell.length_c   1.000
_cell.angle_alpha   90.00
_cell.angle_beta   90.00
_cell.angle_gamma   90.00
#
_symmetry.space_group_name_H-M   'P 1'
#
loop_
_entity.id
_entity.type
_entity.pdbx_description
1 polymer ?
#
loop_
_entity_poly.entity_id
_entity_poly.type
_entity_poly.pdbx_seq_one_letter_code
_entity_poly.pdbx_strand_id
1 'polypeptide(L)'
;MKIEKVICSKGRTGFYFDDQKAIKAGAKNDGAAYIGEPMTPGFTSIRMAGEAISVQLVLSDGQIALGDCAAVQYSGAGGRDPLFLAEDFIPYIQEVVAPHLIGRELTSFKELAGEINSMTDPKTGKRIHTAIRYGVTQAILDAVAKSKHTIMAEVIAEEYGCKVSDKELPVFTQSGDNRYENADKMILKGAQVLPHALINHVETKLGKNGEKLLEYVKWLHDRIIALRKDESYQPVLHIDVYGTMGIAFNNDLEKIADYMKTLCDAAAPFHLR
;
A
#
# COMPACT_ATOMS: atom_id res chain seq x y z
N MET A 1 9.93 20.54 -22.40
CA MET A 1 9.26 19.30 -22.90
C MET A 1 7.81 19.36 -22.49
N LYS A 2 6.88 18.92 -23.38
CA LYS A 2 5.42 19.01 -23.14
C LYS A 2 4.79 17.62 -23.17
N ILE A 3 3.63 17.50 -22.52
CA ILE A 3 2.74 16.34 -22.65
C ILE A 3 1.88 16.57 -23.89
N GLU A 4 1.98 15.71 -24.90
CA GLU A 4 1.19 15.83 -26.14
C GLU A 4 -0.08 14.99 -26.12
N LYS A 5 -0.05 13.83 -25.43
CA LYS A 5 -1.18 12.91 -25.41
C LYS A 5 -1.23 12.13 -24.09
N VAL A 6 -2.44 11.83 -23.64
CA VAL A 6 -2.73 10.90 -22.54
C VAL A 6 -3.43 9.68 -23.08
N ILE A 7 -2.86 8.49 -22.88
CA ILE A 7 -3.42 7.21 -23.30
C ILE A 7 -3.71 6.40 -22.05
N CYS A 8 -4.88 5.78 -21.98
CA CYS A 8 -5.28 4.91 -20.88
C CYS A 8 -5.53 3.49 -21.41
N SER A 9 -5.01 2.50 -20.68
CA SER A 9 -5.20 1.09 -21.02
C SER A 9 -5.66 0.31 -19.81
N LYS A 10 -6.67 -0.56 -19.99
CA LYS A 10 -7.14 -1.47 -18.93
C LYS A 10 -6.06 -2.49 -18.60
N GLY A 11 -5.84 -2.70 -17.30
CA GLY A 11 -4.95 -3.71 -16.75
C GLY A 11 -5.61 -4.44 -15.56
N ARG A 12 -4.82 -5.27 -14.90
CA ARG A 12 -5.20 -5.97 -13.68
C ARG A 12 -4.15 -5.76 -12.61
N THR A 13 -4.60 -5.70 -11.34
CA THR A 13 -3.69 -5.68 -10.18
C THR A 13 -3.32 -7.10 -9.77
N GLY A 14 -2.28 -7.22 -8.91
CA GLY A 14 -1.97 -8.46 -8.21
C GLY A 14 -2.93 -8.78 -7.05
N PHE A 15 -3.91 -7.91 -6.77
CA PHE A 15 -4.89 -8.05 -5.70
C PHE A 15 -6.26 -8.39 -6.24
N TYR A 16 -7.15 -8.86 -5.35
CA TYR A 16 -8.58 -8.93 -5.58
C TYR A 16 -9.26 -7.64 -5.09
N PHE A 17 -10.45 -7.36 -5.61
CA PHE A 17 -11.39 -6.46 -4.97
C PHE A 17 -12.33 -7.28 -4.10
N ASP A 18 -12.39 -6.94 -2.82
CA ASP A 18 -13.18 -7.64 -1.82
C ASP A 18 -14.31 -6.74 -1.29
N ASP A 19 -15.54 -7.19 -1.39
CA ASP A 19 -16.70 -6.52 -0.78
C ASP A 19 -16.66 -6.67 0.74
N GLN A 20 -16.02 -5.72 1.40
CA GLN A 20 -15.88 -5.70 2.85
C GLN A 20 -17.20 -5.68 3.60
N LYS A 21 -18.26 -5.13 3.02
CA LYS A 21 -19.59 -5.11 3.64
C LYS A 21 -20.16 -6.52 3.74
N ALA A 22 -20.06 -7.31 2.66
CA ALA A 22 -20.50 -8.70 2.64
C ALA A 22 -19.61 -9.59 3.54
N ILE A 23 -18.28 -9.40 3.52
CA ILE A 23 -17.35 -10.15 4.39
C ILE A 23 -17.65 -9.90 5.87
N LYS A 24 -17.82 -8.63 6.27
CA LYS A 24 -18.17 -8.27 7.65
C LYS A 24 -19.57 -8.73 8.07
N ALA A 25 -20.47 -8.91 7.12
CA ALA A 25 -21.80 -9.50 7.35
C ALA A 25 -21.76 -11.03 7.53
N GLY A 26 -20.58 -11.66 7.41
CA GLY A 26 -20.41 -13.08 7.70
C GLY A 26 -20.32 -13.97 6.46
N ALA A 27 -19.98 -13.44 5.29
CA ALA A 27 -19.71 -14.25 4.10
C ALA A 27 -18.66 -15.34 4.39
N LYS A 28 -18.93 -16.56 3.96
CA LYS A 28 -18.05 -17.71 4.20
C LYS A 28 -17.09 -17.91 3.05
N ASN A 29 -15.86 -18.32 3.36
CA ASN A 29 -14.87 -18.67 2.35
C ASN A 29 -15.22 -19.98 1.65
N ASP A 30 -14.95 -20.04 0.36
CA ASP A 30 -14.92 -21.22 -0.47
C ASP A 30 -13.59 -21.22 -1.25
N GLY A 31 -12.57 -21.81 -0.69
CA GLY A 31 -11.21 -21.68 -1.19
C GLY A 31 -10.76 -20.22 -1.26
N ALA A 32 -10.43 -19.75 -2.45
CA ALA A 32 -10.06 -18.34 -2.69
C ALA A 32 -11.26 -17.42 -2.96
N ALA A 33 -12.47 -17.95 -3.03
CA ALA A 33 -13.71 -17.19 -3.26
C ALA A 33 -14.52 -17.04 -1.96
N TYR A 34 -15.67 -16.39 -2.04
CA TYR A 34 -16.66 -16.28 -0.99
C TYR A 34 -18.02 -16.76 -1.48
N ILE A 35 -18.79 -17.40 -0.60
CA ILE A 35 -20.18 -17.80 -0.84
C ILE A 35 -21.10 -16.66 -0.42
N GLY A 36 -22.07 -16.33 -1.26
CA GLY A 36 -23.12 -15.34 -1.02
C GLY A 36 -23.16 -14.25 -2.08
N GLU A 37 -24.04 -13.27 -1.86
CA GLU A 37 -24.23 -12.15 -2.77
C GLU A 37 -23.44 -10.92 -2.31
N PRO A 38 -22.95 -10.10 -3.23
CA PRO A 38 -22.29 -8.84 -2.89
C PRO A 38 -23.29 -7.84 -2.31
N MET A 39 -22.82 -6.97 -1.42
CA MET A 39 -23.62 -5.96 -0.73
C MET A 39 -23.24 -4.52 -1.13
N THR A 40 -22.08 -4.33 -1.77
CA THR A 40 -21.60 -3.01 -2.20
C THR A 40 -21.88 -2.81 -3.70
N PRO A 41 -22.46 -1.67 -4.11
CA PRO A 41 -22.72 -1.39 -5.52
C PRO A 41 -21.46 -1.52 -6.39
N GLY A 42 -21.64 -2.08 -7.59
CA GLY A 42 -20.57 -2.33 -8.57
C GLY A 42 -19.89 -3.71 -8.43
N PHE A 43 -20.02 -4.39 -7.28
CA PHE A 43 -19.54 -5.75 -7.14
C PHE A 43 -20.50 -6.75 -7.81
N THR A 44 -19.96 -7.64 -8.63
CA THR A 44 -20.69 -8.76 -9.24
C THR A 44 -20.52 -10.08 -8.48
N SER A 45 -19.53 -10.14 -7.60
CA SER A 45 -19.30 -11.19 -6.61
C SER A 45 -18.58 -10.58 -5.41
N ILE A 46 -18.58 -11.27 -4.26
CA ILE A 46 -17.93 -10.77 -3.03
C ILE A 46 -16.43 -10.56 -3.23
N ARG A 47 -15.80 -11.39 -4.07
CA ARG A 47 -14.40 -11.23 -4.49
C ARG A 47 -14.31 -11.18 -6.01
N MET A 48 -13.71 -10.13 -6.53
CA MET A 48 -13.50 -9.90 -7.96
C MET A 48 -12.00 -9.75 -8.26
N ALA A 49 -11.62 -10.00 -9.52
CA ALA A 49 -10.27 -9.64 -9.97
C ALA A 49 -10.07 -8.13 -9.88
N GLY A 50 -8.99 -7.69 -9.23
CA GLY A 50 -8.67 -6.27 -9.15
C GLY A 50 -8.28 -5.69 -10.51
N GLU A 51 -8.84 -4.55 -10.86
CA GLU A 51 -8.52 -3.83 -12.09
C GLU A 51 -7.56 -2.67 -11.84
N ALA A 52 -6.80 -2.32 -12.87
CA ALA A 52 -5.92 -1.15 -12.91
C ALA A 52 -6.10 -0.43 -14.24
N ILE A 53 -5.66 0.83 -14.29
CA ILE A 53 -5.55 1.59 -15.53
C ILE A 53 -4.11 2.06 -15.66
N SER A 54 -3.42 1.63 -16.70
CA SER A 54 -2.12 2.18 -17.06
C SER A 54 -2.32 3.51 -17.78
N VAL A 55 -1.69 4.56 -17.26
CA VAL A 55 -1.68 5.90 -17.82
C VAL A 55 -0.34 6.13 -18.51
N GLN A 56 -0.39 6.45 -19.80
CA GLN A 56 0.77 6.75 -20.63
C GLN A 56 0.72 8.21 -21.07
N LEU A 57 1.74 8.97 -20.70
CA LEU A 57 1.92 10.35 -21.15
C LEU A 57 2.91 10.34 -22.31
N VAL A 58 2.44 10.65 -23.51
CA VAL A 58 3.30 10.83 -24.69
C VAL A 58 3.89 12.22 -24.65
N LEU A 59 5.21 12.30 -24.69
CA LEU A 59 5.98 13.54 -24.58
C LEU A 59 6.36 14.07 -25.96
N SER A 60 6.63 15.37 -26.07
CA SER A 60 6.92 16.06 -27.34
C SER A 60 8.20 15.59 -28.05
N ASP A 61 9.03 14.82 -27.41
CA ASP A 61 10.20 14.15 -28.01
C ASP A 61 9.95 12.69 -28.39
N GLY A 62 8.72 12.21 -28.22
CA GLY A 62 8.31 10.82 -28.50
C GLY A 62 8.49 9.84 -27.37
N GLN A 63 9.09 10.24 -26.23
CA GLN A 63 9.17 9.39 -25.04
C GLN A 63 7.77 9.15 -24.46
N ILE A 64 7.62 8.02 -23.75
CA ILE A 64 6.38 7.67 -23.04
C ILE A 64 6.68 7.57 -21.55
N ALA A 65 5.98 8.33 -20.74
CA ALA A 65 6.01 8.22 -19.30
C ALA A 65 4.83 7.41 -18.79
N LEU A 66 5.05 6.65 -17.72
CA LEU A 66 4.12 5.62 -17.26
C LEU A 66 3.71 5.81 -15.81
N GLY A 67 2.45 5.50 -15.51
CA GLY A 67 1.94 5.36 -14.16
C GLY A 67 0.70 4.49 -14.14
N ASP A 68 0.47 3.79 -13.03
CA ASP A 68 -0.63 2.85 -12.89
C ASP A 68 -1.62 3.28 -11.83
N CYS A 69 -2.86 3.53 -12.24
CA CYS A 69 -3.98 3.75 -11.34
C CYS A 69 -4.43 2.43 -10.76
N ALA A 70 -4.02 2.14 -9.54
CA ALA A 70 -4.38 0.93 -8.82
C ALA A 70 -5.06 1.27 -7.49
N ALA A 71 -6.23 0.69 -7.24
CA ALA A 71 -6.98 0.88 -6.00
C ALA A 71 -6.62 -0.21 -4.99
N VAL A 72 -6.93 0.08 -3.71
CA VAL A 72 -6.83 -0.91 -2.64
C VAL A 72 -7.93 -1.97 -2.76
N GLN A 73 -7.67 -3.16 -2.22
CA GLN A 73 -8.60 -4.29 -2.31
C GLN A 73 -9.94 -4.08 -1.57
N TYR A 74 -10.03 -3.17 -0.60
CA TYR A 74 -11.22 -2.95 0.23
C TYR A 74 -11.95 -1.66 -0.18
N SER A 75 -12.39 -1.60 -1.42
CA SER A 75 -13.09 -0.44 -1.97
C SER A 75 -14.47 -0.20 -1.32
N GLY A 76 -14.88 1.06 -1.25
CA GLY A 76 -16.21 1.46 -0.77
C GLY A 76 -16.46 1.26 0.72
N ALA A 77 -15.46 0.90 1.52
CA ALA A 77 -15.59 0.66 2.96
C ALA A 77 -14.73 1.61 3.79
N GLY A 78 -15.21 2.01 4.97
CA GLY A 78 -14.43 2.80 5.92
C GLY A 78 -13.96 4.16 5.38
N GLY A 79 -14.77 4.82 4.56
CA GLY A 79 -14.44 6.12 3.95
C GLY A 79 -13.48 6.03 2.75
N ARG A 80 -13.20 4.84 2.26
CA ARG A 80 -12.42 4.62 1.04
C ARG A 80 -13.23 4.96 -0.21
N ASP A 81 -12.52 5.22 -1.30
CA ASP A 81 -13.11 5.45 -2.61
C ASP A 81 -13.95 4.24 -3.07
N PRO A 82 -14.90 4.44 -4.00
CA PRO A 82 -15.71 3.36 -4.56
C PRO A 82 -14.87 2.33 -5.32
N LEU A 83 -15.53 1.27 -5.79
CA LEU A 83 -14.90 0.25 -6.63
C LEU A 83 -14.31 0.90 -7.89
N PHE A 84 -13.06 0.53 -8.21
CA PHE A 84 -12.31 1.11 -9.32
C PHE A 84 -12.34 0.18 -10.53
N LEU A 85 -13.30 0.42 -11.44
CA LEU A 85 -13.44 -0.33 -12.68
C LEU A 85 -12.90 0.48 -13.86
N ALA A 86 -12.13 -0.16 -14.72
CA ALA A 86 -11.49 0.53 -15.85
C ALA A 86 -12.49 1.09 -16.85
N GLU A 87 -13.64 0.43 -17.03
CA GLU A 87 -14.70 0.88 -17.93
C GLU A 87 -15.36 2.20 -17.47
N ASP A 88 -15.40 2.43 -16.15
CA ASP A 88 -15.95 3.68 -15.58
C ASP A 88 -14.90 4.80 -15.60
N PHE A 89 -13.66 4.48 -15.29
CA PHE A 89 -12.64 5.49 -15.02
C PHE A 89 -11.71 5.82 -16.19
N ILE A 90 -11.62 5.00 -17.25
CA ILE A 90 -10.90 5.39 -18.48
C ILE A 90 -11.57 6.60 -19.15
N PRO A 91 -12.89 6.61 -19.40
CA PRO A 91 -13.56 7.80 -19.94
C PRO A 91 -13.40 9.01 -19.01
N TYR A 92 -13.52 8.79 -17.69
CA TYR A 92 -13.34 9.86 -16.70
C TYR A 92 -11.94 10.51 -16.78
N ILE A 93 -10.87 9.70 -16.84
CA ILE A 93 -9.49 10.22 -16.96
C ILE A 93 -9.35 11.01 -18.27
N GLN A 94 -9.91 10.51 -19.37
CA GLN A 94 -9.82 11.16 -20.68
C GLN A 94 -10.60 12.49 -20.75
N GLU A 95 -11.76 12.57 -20.11
CA GLU A 95 -12.64 13.74 -20.17
C GLU A 95 -12.30 14.80 -19.10
N VAL A 96 -11.89 14.36 -17.90
CA VAL A 96 -11.70 15.27 -16.76
C VAL A 96 -10.22 15.55 -16.47
N VAL A 97 -9.35 14.54 -16.54
CA VAL A 97 -7.95 14.69 -16.12
C VAL A 97 -7.04 15.06 -17.29
N ALA A 98 -7.15 14.36 -18.41
CA ALA A 98 -6.27 14.56 -19.58
C ALA A 98 -6.25 16.02 -20.10
N PRO A 99 -7.37 16.76 -20.14
CA PRO A 99 -7.34 18.17 -20.57
C PRO A 99 -6.47 19.08 -19.70
N HIS A 100 -6.28 18.74 -18.43
CA HIS A 100 -5.39 19.48 -17.52
C HIS A 100 -3.90 19.16 -17.73
N LEU A 101 -3.59 18.07 -18.43
CA LEU A 101 -2.22 17.60 -18.65
C LEU A 101 -1.72 17.93 -20.07
N ILE A 102 -2.58 17.79 -21.07
CA ILE A 102 -2.20 18.00 -22.49
C ILE A 102 -1.75 19.45 -22.70
N GLY A 103 -0.59 19.62 -23.31
CA GLY A 103 0.04 20.91 -23.57
C GLY A 103 0.86 21.47 -22.39
N ARG A 104 0.84 20.82 -21.22
CA ARG A 104 1.61 21.27 -20.05
C ARG A 104 3.11 21.05 -20.24
N GLU A 105 3.87 22.05 -19.84
CA GLU A 105 5.33 21.99 -19.75
C GLU A 105 5.73 21.17 -18.50
N LEU A 106 6.74 20.33 -18.64
CA LEU A 106 7.27 19.49 -17.55
C LEU A 106 8.33 20.26 -16.74
N THR A 107 7.91 21.27 -16.02
CA THR A 107 8.79 22.15 -15.24
C THR A 107 9.03 21.68 -13.81
N SER A 108 7.97 21.23 -13.12
CA SER A 108 8.03 20.77 -11.74
C SER A 108 7.02 19.63 -11.51
N PHE A 109 7.52 18.54 -10.95
CA PHE A 109 6.68 17.45 -10.48
C PHE A 109 5.78 17.90 -9.34
N LYS A 110 6.37 18.59 -8.34
CA LYS A 110 5.67 19.03 -7.13
C LYS A 110 4.45 19.89 -7.44
N GLU A 111 4.59 20.81 -8.39
CA GLU A 111 3.50 21.70 -8.80
C GLU A 111 2.41 20.93 -9.55
N LEU A 112 2.77 20.18 -10.59
CA LEU A 112 1.81 19.42 -11.38
C LEU A 112 1.09 18.35 -10.56
N ALA A 113 1.81 17.63 -9.69
CA ALA A 113 1.23 16.67 -8.78
C ALA A 113 0.31 17.33 -7.74
N GLY A 114 0.66 18.51 -7.26
CA GLY A 114 -0.16 19.32 -6.37
C GLY A 114 -1.51 19.68 -6.99
N GLU A 115 -1.51 20.09 -8.26
CA GLU A 115 -2.73 20.36 -9.01
C GLU A 115 -3.62 19.13 -9.13
N ILE A 116 -3.07 17.97 -9.56
CA ILE A 116 -3.82 16.71 -9.65
C ILE A 116 -4.34 16.27 -8.29
N ASN A 117 -3.55 16.39 -7.22
CA ASN A 117 -3.96 15.99 -5.87
C ASN A 117 -5.10 16.88 -5.31
N SER A 118 -5.21 18.12 -5.76
CA SER A 118 -6.26 19.06 -5.36
C SER A 118 -7.51 19.01 -6.24
N MET A 119 -7.45 18.32 -7.39
CA MET A 119 -8.60 18.23 -8.31
C MET A 119 -9.83 17.65 -7.62
N THR A 120 -10.96 18.24 -7.95
CA THR A 120 -12.28 17.78 -7.51
C THR A 120 -13.08 17.30 -8.72
N ASP A 121 -13.90 16.29 -8.51
CA ASP A 121 -14.86 15.81 -9.48
C ASP A 121 -15.93 16.90 -9.73
N PRO A 122 -16.15 17.33 -10.98
CA PRO A 122 -17.06 18.44 -11.26
C PRO A 122 -18.53 18.12 -10.96
N LYS A 123 -18.90 16.84 -10.87
CA LYS A 123 -20.28 16.42 -10.57
C LYS A 123 -20.54 16.32 -9.08
N THR A 124 -19.54 15.89 -8.30
CA THR A 124 -19.73 15.61 -6.86
C THR A 124 -19.08 16.65 -5.95
N GLY A 125 -18.17 17.48 -6.46
CA GLY A 125 -17.36 18.42 -5.67
C GLY A 125 -16.36 17.74 -4.73
N LYS A 126 -16.27 16.41 -4.72
CA LYS A 126 -15.30 15.65 -3.93
C LYS A 126 -13.99 15.52 -4.69
N ARG A 127 -12.91 15.24 -3.96
CA ARG A 127 -11.63 14.91 -4.61
C ARG A 127 -11.79 13.75 -5.57
N ILE A 128 -11.10 13.80 -6.70
CA ILE A 128 -11.06 12.68 -7.66
C ILE A 128 -10.48 11.43 -6.99
N HIS A 129 -10.83 10.27 -7.51
CA HIS A 129 -10.47 8.97 -6.95
C HIS A 129 -8.97 8.84 -6.64
N THR A 130 -8.61 8.30 -5.47
CA THR A 130 -7.22 8.20 -5.01
C THR A 130 -6.35 7.40 -5.99
N ALA A 131 -6.88 6.32 -6.60
CA ALA A 131 -6.15 5.55 -7.60
C ALA A 131 -5.76 6.38 -8.82
N ILE A 132 -6.63 7.31 -9.26
CA ILE A 132 -6.32 8.21 -10.37
C ILE A 132 -5.21 9.18 -9.95
N ARG A 133 -5.35 9.83 -8.79
CA ARG A 133 -4.31 10.73 -8.28
C ARG A 133 -2.96 10.02 -8.19
N TYR A 134 -2.94 8.81 -7.64
CA TYR A 134 -1.76 7.98 -7.50
C TYR A 134 -1.09 7.69 -8.86
N GLY A 135 -1.82 7.08 -9.81
CA GLY A 135 -1.25 6.67 -11.09
C GLY A 135 -0.87 7.86 -11.99
N VAL A 136 -1.69 8.91 -12.01
CA VAL A 136 -1.39 10.11 -12.80
C VAL A 136 -0.17 10.85 -12.26
N THR A 137 -0.03 10.98 -10.94
CA THR A 137 1.16 11.63 -10.36
C THR A 137 2.43 10.80 -10.54
N GLN A 138 2.34 9.46 -10.57
CA GLN A 138 3.48 8.62 -10.98
C GLN A 138 3.91 8.89 -12.42
N ALA A 139 2.95 8.94 -13.36
CA ALA A 139 3.25 9.24 -14.75
C ALA A 139 3.88 10.64 -14.91
N ILE A 140 3.42 11.63 -14.15
CA ILE A 140 4.01 12.98 -14.14
C ILE A 140 5.46 12.92 -13.61
N LEU A 141 5.71 12.18 -12.52
CA LEU A 141 7.06 12.04 -11.98
C LEU A 141 8.02 11.38 -12.97
N ASP A 142 7.59 10.32 -13.63
CA ASP A 142 8.36 9.67 -14.70
C ASP A 142 8.59 10.61 -15.89
N ALA A 143 7.59 11.41 -16.27
CA ALA A 143 7.71 12.40 -17.34
C ALA A 143 8.73 13.50 -17.01
N VAL A 144 8.68 14.04 -15.79
CA VAL A 144 9.65 15.06 -15.35
C VAL A 144 11.06 14.47 -15.28
N ALA A 145 11.23 13.25 -14.75
CA ALA A 145 12.52 12.57 -14.72
C ALA A 145 13.10 12.39 -16.13
N LYS A 146 12.30 11.93 -17.09
CA LYS A 146 12.69 11.79 -18.51
C LYS A 146 13.03 13.13 -19.13
N SER A 147 12.25 14.18 -18.86
CA SER A 147 12.52 15.53 -19.40
C SER A 147 13.84 16.14 -18.89
N LYS A 148 14.26 15.75 -17.69
CA LYS A 148 15.51 16.19 -17.06
C LYS A 148 16.69 15.21 -17.31
N HIS A 149 16.46 14.08 -18.01
CA HIS A 149 17.43 12.99 -18.19
C HIS A 149 18.00 12.46 -16.87
N THR A 150 17.14 12.29 -15.87
CA THR A 150 17.47 11.84 -14.52
C THR A 150 16.52 10.74 -14.05
N ILE A 151 16.64 10.29 -12.80
CA ILE A 151 15.74 9.32 -12.19
C ILE A 151 14.70 9.99 -11.29
N MET A 152 13.56 9.34 -11.07
CA MET A 152 12.48 9.86 -10.24
C MET A 152 12.92 10.23 -8.82
N ALA A 153 13.85 9.47 -8.22
CA ALA A 153 14.38 9.77 -6.89
C ALA A 153 15.14 11.09 -6.83
N GLU A 154 15.88 11.44 -7.89
CA GLU A 154 16.60 12.71 -7.97
C GLU A 154 15.66 13.89 -8.16
N VAL A 155 14.57 13.73 -8.94
CA VAL A 155 13.52 14.75 -9.07
C VAL A 155 12.88 15.03 -7.70
N ILE A 156 12.53 13.99 -6.94
CA ILE A 156 11.98 14.16 -5.58
C ILE A 156 13.00 14.84 -4.67
N ALA A 157 14.25 14.41 -4.68
CA ALA A 157 15.29 14.99 -3.84
C ALA A 157 15.50 16.48 -4.12
N GLU A 158 15.58 16.85 -5.39
CA GLU A 158 15.73 18.24 -5.83
C GLU A 158 14.54 19.10 -5.39
N GLU A 159 13.30 18.67 -5.74
CA GLU A 159 12.11 19.50 -5.55
C GLU A 159 11.64 19.58 -4.07
N TYR A 160 12.06 18.64 -3.23
CA TYR A 160 11.74 18.62 -1.80
C TYR A 160 12.94 18.98 -0.89
N GLY A 161 14.05 19.39 -1.46
CA GLY A 161 15.24 19.79 -0.70
C GLY A 161 15.89 18.66 0.08
N CYS A 162 15.80 17.43 -0.44
CA CYS A 162 16.39 16.24 0.14
C CYS A 162 17.65 15.82 -0.63
N LYS A 163 18.29 14.74 -0.16
CA LYS A 163 19.35 14.05 -0.90
C LYS A 163 18.91 12.62 -1.17
N VAL A 164 19.26 12.09 -2.33
CA VAL A 164 19.12 10.65 -2.57
C VAL A 164 20.06 9.92 -1.61
N SER A 165 19.50 8.94 -0.89
CA SER A 165 20.30 8.13 0.05
C SER A 165 21.19 7.17 -0.73
N ASP A 166 22.43 7.04 -0.28
CA ASP A 166 23.40 6.02 -0.73
C ASP A 166 23.29 4.71 0.07
N LYS A 167 22.42 4.70 1.10
CA LYS A 167 22.20 3.51 1.92
C LYS A 167 21.32 2.51 1.18
N GLU A 168 21.74 1.26 1.24
CA GLU A 168 20.94 0.14 0.75
C GLU A 168 19.60 0.07 1.50
N LEU A 169 18.52 -0.15 0.74
CA LEU A 169 17.20 -0.36 1.33
C LEU A 169 17.12 -1.79 1.88
N PRO A 170 16.71 -1.96 3.14
CA PRO A 170 16.59 -3.30 3.71
C PRO A 170 15.50 -4.12 3.02
N VAL A 171 15.77 -5.40 2.80
CA VAL A 171 14.78 -6.35 2.26
C VAL A 171 13.69 -6.58 3.30
N PHE A 172 12.50 -6.10 2.99
CA PHE A 172 11.29 -6.28 3.79
C PHE A 172 10.52 -7.50 3.31
N THR A 173 9.98 -8.29 4.25
CA THR A 173 9.25 -9.51 3.96
C THR A 173 7.92 -9.56 4.73
N GLN A 174 6.93 -10.25 4.15
CA GLN A 174 5.58 -10.34 4.70
C GLN A 174 5.15 -11.81 4.85
N SER A 175 4.77 -12.19 6.06
CA SER A 175 4.40 -13.58 6.39
C SER A 175 2.98 -13.96 5.99
N GLY A 176 2.09 -12.97 5.81
CA GLY A 176 0.66 -13.25 5.71
C GLY A 176 0.11 -13.92 6.99
N ASP A 177 -0.88 -14.76 6.84
CA ASP A 177 -1.52 -15.45 7.98
C ASP A 177 -0.69 -16.63 8.52
N ASN A 178 0.16 -17.25 7.70
CA ASN A 178 1.07 -18.34 8.13
C ASN A 178 2.36 -17.77 8.77
N ARG A 179 2.18 -16.98 9.82
CA ARG A 179 3.22 -16.16 10.42
C ARG A 179 4.36 -16.94 11.11
N TYR A 180 4.15 -18.20 11.45
CA TYR A 180 5.16 -19.05 12.08
C TYR A 180 6.09 -19.68 11.04
N GLU A 181 5.56 -20.51 10.15
CA GLU A 181 6.34 -21.19 9.13
C GLU A 181 7.02 -20.20 8.15
N ASN A 182 6.30 -19.13 7.76
CA ASN A 182 6.89 -18.15 6.87
C ASN A 182 7.99 -17.33 7.55
N ALA A 183 7.91 -17.08 8.85
CA ALA A 183 9.02 -16.47 9.60
C ALA A 183 10.29 -17.32 9.54
N ASP A 184 10.19 -18.64 9.67
CA ASP A 184 11.33 -19.56 9.53
C ASP A 184 12.00 -19.40 8.16
N LYS A 185 11.20 -19.36 7.09
CA LYS A 185 11.71 -19.17 5.72
C LYS A 185 12.45 -17.84 5.56
N MET A 186 11.97 -16.78 6.20
CA MET A 186 12.58 -15.45 6.19
C MET A 186 13.91 -15.43 6.94
N ILE A 187 13.96 -16.03 8.13
CA ILE A 187 15.16 -16.13 8.94
C ILE A 187 16.24 -16.91 8.19
N LEU A 188 15.89 -18.09 7.65
CA LEU A 188 16.82 -18.92 6.88
C LEU A 188 17.35 -18.25 5.62
N LYS A 189 16.56 -17.33 5.02
CA LYS A 189 16.99 -16.52 3.87
C LYS A 189 17.72 -15.24 4.25
N GLY A 190 17.86 -14.94 5.53
CA GLY A 190 18.53 -13.73 6.01
C GLY A 190 17.77 -12.44 5.70
N ALA A 191 16.42 -12.45 5.70
CA ALA A 191 15.64 -11.24 5.49
C ALA A 191 15.96 -10.18 6.54
N GLN A 192 16.15 -8.93 6.11
CA GLN A 192 16.57 -7.84 6.99
C GLN A 192 15.42 -7.28 7.84
N VAL A 193 14.18 -7.33 7.33
CA VAL A 193 12.97 -6.92 8.05
C VAL A 193 11.91 -8.01 7.93
N LEU A 194 11.47 -8.54 9.05
CA LEU A 194 10.53 -9.67 9.14
C LEU A 194 9.68 -9.59 10.42
N PRO A 195 8.60 -10.34 10.53
CA PRO A 195 7.90 -11.06 9.46
C PRO A 195 6.73 -10.26 8.87
N HIS A 196 6.52 -9.00 9.26
CA HIS A 196 5.29 -8.25 8.98
C HIS A 196 4.05 -9.10 9.30
N ALA A 197 4.01 -9.62 10.52
CA ALA A 197 2.91 -10.46 10.96
C ALA A 197 1.63 -9.64 11.11
N LEU A 198 0.53 -10.14 10.55
CA LEU A 198 -0.76 -9.46 10.58
C LEU A 198 -1.49 -9.77 11.88
N ILE A 199 -1.58 -8.79 12.79
CA ILE A 199 -2.31 -8.88 14.06
C ILE A 199 -3.66 -8.16 13.91
N ASN A 200 -4.48 -8.64 12.99
CA ASN A 200 -5.74 -8.02 12.59
C ASN A 200 -6.97 -8.52 13.37
N HIS A 201 -6.79 -9.29 14.44
CA HIS A 201 -7.87 -9.79 15.27
C HIS A 201 -7.46 -9.81 16.75
N VAL A 202 -8.27 -9.15 17.61
CA VAL A 202 -7.95 -9.04 19.05
C VAL A 202 -7.91 -10.40 19.72
N GLU A 203 -9.00 -11.16 19.67
CA GLU A 203 -9.12 -12.40 20.48
C GLU A 203 -8.16 -13.50 20.03
N THR A 204 -7.90 -13.65 18.73
CA THR A 204 -7.13 -14.78 18.20
C THR A 204 -5.66 -14.48 17.98
N LYS A 205 -5.28 -13.20 17.80
CA LYS A 205 -3.91 -12.82 17.42
C LYS A 205 -3.21 -11.88 18.40
N LEU A 206 -3.92 -10.90 18.98
CA LEU A 206 -3.38 -9.98 19.98
C LEU A 206 -3.50 -10.58 21.39
N GLY A 207 -4.65 -11.09 21.75
CA GLY A 207 -5.09 -11.38 23.11
C GLY A 207 -5.79 -10.17 23.74
N LYS A 208 -6.67 -10.40 24.72
CA LYS A 208 -7.44 -9.33 25.38
C LYS A 208 -6.55 -8.29 26.08
N ASN A 209 -5.41 -8.74 26.61
CA ASN A 209 -4.40 -7.92 27.26
C ASN A 209 -3.07 -7.93 26.50
N GLY A 210 -3.05 -8.34 25.23
CA GLY A 210 -1.86 -8.42 24.40
C GLY A 210 -1.03 -9.71 24.59
N GLU A 211 -1.48 -10.66 25.41
CA GLU A 211 -0.73 -11.85 25.79
C GLU A 211 -0.29 -12.71 24.61
N LYS A 212 -1.15 -12.88 23.61
CA LYS A 212 -0.83 -13.70 22.41
C LYS A 212 0.22 -13.06 21.50
N LEU A 213 0.19 -11.75 21.36
CA LEU A 213 1.24 -11.06 20.59
C LEU A 213 2.57 -11.08 21.35
N LEU A 214 2.54 -10.93 22.68
CA LEU A 214 3.76 -11.04 23.49
C LEU A 214 4.38 -12.44 23.39
N GLU A 215 3.58 -13.49 23.45
CA GLU A 215 4.02 -14.87 23.22
C GLU A 215 4.63 -15.05 21.83
N TYR A 216 3.99 -14.46 20.80
CA TYR A 216 4.51 -14.53 19.43
C TYR A 216 5.85 -13.78 19.28
N VAL A 217 6.01 -12.61 19.90
CA VAL A 217 7.29 -11.87 19.86
C VAL A 217 8.41 -12.64 20.56
N LYS A 218 8.13 -13.24 21.71
CA LYS A 218 9.09 -14.12 22.40
C LYS A 218 9.47 -15.33 21.56
N TRP A 219 8.48 -15.99 20.98
CA TRP A 219 8.72 -17.11 20.07
C TRP A 219 9.59 -16.68 18.87
N LEU A 220 9.30 -15.52 18.27
CA LEU A 220 10.07 -15.00 17.14
C LEU A 220 11.52 -14.70 17.52
N HIS A 221 11.74 -14.09 18.70
CA HIS A 221 13.07 -13.88 19.27
C HIS A 221 13.85 -15.19 19.37
N ASP A 222 13.28 -16.19 20.06
CA ASP A 222 13.93 -17.49 20.27
C ASP A 222 14.16 -18.21 18.94
N ARG A 223 13.24 -18.05 18.01
CA ARG A 223 13.35 -18.66 16.68
C ARG A 223 14.46 -18.08 15.84
N ILE A 224 14.66 -16.76 15.91
CA ILE A 224 15.80 -16.10 15.26
C ILE A 224 17.11 -16.61 15.85
N ILE A 225 17.23 -16.65 17.16
CA ILE A 225 18.41 -17.18 17.85
C ILE A 225 18.72 -18.62 17.40
N ALA A 226 17.69 -19.46 17.29
CA ALA A 226 17.84 -20.87 16.94
C ALA A 226 18.21 -21.12 15.45
N LEU A 227 17.75 -20.25 14.54
CA LEU A 227 17.88 -20.49 13.10
C LEU A 227 18.89 -19.57 12.40
N ARG A 228 19.32 -18.48 13.02
CA ARG A 228 20.31 -17.57 12.42
C ARG A 228 21.63 -18.26 12.17
N LYS A 229 22.29 -17.91 11.07
CA LYS A 229 23.59 -18.46 10.69
C LYS A 229 24.67 -18.13 11.74
N ASP A 230 24.66 -16.90 12.24
CA ASP A 230 25.59 -16.38 13.22
C ASP A 230 24.99 -15.14 13.94
N GLU A 231 25.72 -14.60 14.91
CA GLU A 231 25.28 -13.46 15.72
C GLU A 231 25.24 -12.12 14.98
N SER A 232 25.87 -12.02 13.80
CA SER A 232 25.84 -10.80 13.00
C SER A 232 24.45 -10.56 12.36
N TYR A 233 23.65 -11.61 12.22
CA TYR A 233 22.28 -11.48 11.75
C TYR A 233 21.38 -10.91 12.83
N GLN A 234 21.05 -9.63 12.67
CA GLN A 234 20.24 -8.82 13.59
C GLN A 234 19.07 -8.18 12.81
N PRO A 235 18.03 -8.95 12.47
CA PRO A 235 16.91 -8.42 11.70
C PRO A 235 16.08 -7.43 12.51
N VAL A 236 15.38 -6.53 11.80
CA VAL A 236 14.36 -5.69 12.40
C VAL A 236 13.04 -6.48 12.43
N LEU A 237 12.42 -6.57 13.60
CA LEU A 237 11.10 -7.18 13.75
C LEU A 237 10.03 -6.16 13.37
N HIS A 238 9.12 -6.54 12.50
CA HIS A 238 8.03 -5.69 12.06
C HIS A 238 6.69 -6.38 12.24
N ILE A 239 5.76 -5.73 12.97
CA ILE A 239 4.43 -6.25 13.29
C ILE A 239 3.38 -5.24 12.85
N ASP A 240 2.39 -5.69 12.07
CA ASP A 240 1.25 -4.88 11.69
C ASP A 240 0.05 -5.17 12.60
N VAL A 241 -0.28 -4.24 13.46
CA VAL A 241 -1.30 -4.42 14.50
C VAL A 241 -2.72 -4.00 14.12
N TYR A 242 -2.94 -3.47 12.91
CA TYR A 242 -4.28 -3.13 12.38
C TYR A 242 -5.18 -2.31 13.33
N GLY A 243 -4.61 -1.54 14.25
CA GLY A 243 -5.38 -0.82 15.27
C GLY A 243 -5.95 -1.70 16.39
N THR A 244 -5.62 -2.99 16.45
CA THR A 244 -6.13 -3.92 17.48
C THR A 244 -5.68 -3.53 18.89
N MET A 245 -4.52 -2.89 19.05
CA MET A 245 -4.09 -2.34 20.34
C MET A 245 -5.06 -1.24 20.84
N GLY A 246 -5.49 -0.33 19.95
CA GLY A 246 -6.48 0.68 20.29
C GLY A 246 -7.80 0.08 20.78
N ILE A 247 -8.24 -0.99 20.14
CA ILE A 247 -9.47 -1.71 20.53
C ILE A 247 -9.27 -2.41 21.89
N ALA A 248 -8.18 -3.17 22.06
CA ALA A 248 -7.94 -3.96 23.26
C ALA A 248 -7.71 -3.08 24.51
N PHE A 249 -7.00 -1.96 24.36
CA PHE A 249 -6.67 -1.04 25.44
C PHE A 249 -7.58 0.19 25.49
N ASN A 250 -8.71 0.18 24.76
CA ASN A 250 -9.71 1.26 24.73
C ASN A 250 -9.08 2.64 24.40
N ASN A 251 -8.14 2.69 23.47
CA ASN A 251 -7.36 3.87 23.08
C ASN A 251 -6.64 4.59 24.24
N ASP A 252 -6.37 3.90 25.33
CA ASP A 252 -5.55 4.40 26.44
C ASP A 252 -4.09 4.44 26.00
N LEU A 253 -3.59 5.64 25.75
CA LEU A 253 -2.24 5.86 25.18
C LEU A 253 -1.13 5.41 26.13
N GLU A 254 -1.30 5.53 27.44
CA GLU A 254 -0.31 5.11 28.42
C GLU A 254 -0.20 3.59 28.44
N LYS A 255 -1.33 2.88 28.49
CA LYS A 255 -1.33 1.42 28.42
C LYS A 255 -0.77 0.89 27.10
N ILE A 256 -1.07 1.54 25.99
CA ILE A 256 -0.50 1.16 24.68
C ILE A 256 1.02 1.36 24.70
N ALA A 257 1.52 2.48 25.21
CA ALA A 257 2.95 2.77 25.31
C ALA A 257 3.68 1.76 26.21
N ASP A 258 3.13 1.45 27.37
CA ASP A 258 3.69 0.44 28.30
C ASP A 258 3.72 -0.95 27.69
N TYR A 259 2.65 -1.31 26.98
CA TYR A 259 2.59 -2.58 26.26
C TYR A 259 3.61 -2.63 25.12
N MET A 260 3.76 -1.57 24.32
CA MET A 260 4.78 -1.49 23.28
C MET A 260 6.19 -1.63 23.86
N LYS A 261 6.46 -1.00 25.01
CA LYS A 261 7.72 -1.19 25.73
C LYS A 261 7.95 -2.66 26.11
N THR A 262 6.92 -3.32 26.66
CA THR A 262 6.96 -4.76 26.99
C THR A 262 7.32 -5.62 25.77
N LEU A 263 6.75 -5.30 24.60
CA LEU A 263 7.08 -6.00 23.34
C LEU A 263 8.54 -5.74 22.92
N CYS A 264 9.02 -4.50 23.04
CA CYS A 264 10.40 -4.16 22.72
C CYS A 264 11.38 -4.88 23.65
N ASP A 265 11.09 -4.94 24.95
CA ASP A 265 11.91 -5.67 25.93
C ASP A 265 11.95 -7.18 25.62
N ALA A 266 10.82 -7.75 25.20
CA ALA A 266 10.74 -9.16 24.80
C ALA A 266 11.45 -9.47 23.47
N ALA A 267 11.55 -8.48 22.57
CA ALA A 267 12.25 -8.62 21.31
C ALA A 267 13.77 -8.46 21.40
N ALA A 268 14.28 -7.82 22.48
CA ALA A 268 15.69 -7.50 22.61
C ALA A 268 16.61 -8.75 22.49
N PRO A 269 17.75 -8.67 21.77
CA PRO A 269 18.40 -7.45 21.27
C PRO A 269 17.90 -6.93 19.92
N PHE A 270 16.90 -7.57 19.30
CA PHE A 270 16.37 -7.16 18.02
C PHE A 270 15.53 -5.90 18.14
N HIS A 271 15.59 -5.03 17.12
CA HIS A 271 14.72 -3.86 17.06
C HIS A 271 13.30 -4.28 16.63
N LEU A 272 12.28 -3.84 17.38
CA LEU A 272 10.87 -4.02 17.03
C LEU A 272 10.28 -2.70 16.49
N ARG A 273 9.56 -2.78 15.36
CA ARG A 273 8.82 -1.68 14.71
C ARG A 273 7.42 -2.10 14.29
#